data_2bf6e24d43f96f0ef308a4f9b5cc91e1
#
_entry.id   2bf6e24d43f96f0ef308a4f9b5cc91e1
#
_cell.length_a   1.000
_cell.length_b   1.000
_cell.length_c   1.000
_cell.angle_alpha   90.00
_cell.angle_beta   90.00
_cell.angle_gamma   90.00
#
_symmetry.space_group_name_H-M   'P 1'
#
loop_
_entity.id
_entity.type
_entity.pdbx_description
1 polymer ?
#
loop_
_entity_poly.entity_id
_entity_poly.type
_entity_poly.pdbx_seq_one_letter_code
_entity_poly.pdbx_strand_id
1 'polypeptide(L)'
;LKGDAPDAKTKSRLKDGPFRKKVTNFNPASRLQIANFFIEKYGWEPEDYTGEGRPKVDESVLGKLDYPEAKLLSKYLTIIKRLGMLSDGAEAWLKLEVDGRIHGQVNPCGAVTTRCTHRRPNMSQVPRVNALYGKTCRELFYAPEGFCMVGADMSGLELRALAHYTFPHDNGKYRDAILNGDIHSANQEAADLPDRNMAK
;
A
#
# COMPACT_ATOMS: atom_id res chain seq x y z
N LEU A 1 -21.57 2.14 22.03
CA LEU A 1 -20.22 2.51 21.61
C LEU A 1 -19.53 3.22 22.76
N LYS A 2 -18.55 2.60 23.40
CA LYS A 2 -17.72 3.26 24.41
C LYS A 2 -16.90 4.30 23.66
N GLY A 3 -17.14 5.59 23.93
CA GLY A 3 -16.30 6.66 23.39
C GLY A 3 -14.88 6.49 23.88
N ASP A 4 -13.90 6.83 23.04
CA ASP A 4 -12.49 6.83 23.38
C ASP A 4 -12.26 7.51 24.73
N ALA A 5 -11.42 6.95 25.58
CA ALA A 5 -11.05 7.58 26.83
C ALA A 5 -10.45 8.97 26.52
N PRO A 6 -10.91 10.05 27.18
CA PRO A 6 -10.42 11.40 26.91
C PRO A 6 -8.91 11.48 27.16
N ASP A 7 -8.20 12.23 26.31
CA ASP A 7 -6.78 12.48 26.51
C ASP A 7 -6.49 13.21 27.86
N ALA A 8 -5.23 13.25 28.26
CA ALA A 8 -4.83 13.84 29.54
C ALA A 8 -5.23 15.34 29.69
N LYS A 9 -5.31 16.09 28.56
CA LYS A 9 -5.74 17.49 28.54
C LYS A 9 -7.25 17.63 28.73
N THR A 10 -8.01 16.69 28.17
CA THR A 10 -9.47 16.64 28.32
C THR A 10 -9.86 16.22 29.72
N LYS A 11 -9.12 15.27 30.33
CA LYS A 11 -9.34 14.85 31.75
C LYS A 11 -9.17 15.99 32.74
N SER A 12 -8.23 16.91 32.52
CA SER A 12 -7.99 18.05 33.43
C SER A 12 -9.13 19.10 33.46
N ARG A 13 -10.06 19.05 32.50
CA ARG A 13 -11.22 19.96 32.37
C ARG A 13 -12.54 19.35 32.81
N LEU A 14 -12.56 18.06 33.12
CA LEU A 14 -13.76 17.36 33.57
C LEU A 14 -13.80 17.42 35.11
N LYS A 15 -14.80 18.10 35.67
CA LYS A 15 -15.16 17.96 37.07
C LYS A 15 -15.65 16.52 37.32
N ASP A 16 -15.37 15.97 38.49
CA ASP A 16 -15.80 14.64 38.91
C ASP A 16 -17.26 14.39 38.58
N GLY A 17 -17.53 13.44 37.71
CA GLY A 17 -18.88 13.07 37.26
C GLY A 17 -18.84 12.01 36.15
N PRO A 18 -19.98 11.37 35.84
CA PRO A 18 -20.03 10.36 34.80
C PRO A 18 -19.65 10.99 33.44
N PHE A 19 -18.75 10.31 32.68
CA PHE A 19 -18.31 10.76 31.35
C PHE A 19 -19.51 10.99 30.42
N ARG A 20 -19.57 12.15 29.78
CA ARG A 20 -20.58 12.41 28.77
C ARG A 20 -20.35 11.47 27.58
N LYS A 21 -21.33 10.62 27.30
CA LYS A 21 -21.34 9.82 26.09
C LYS A 21 -21.55 10.73 24.89
N LYS A 22 -20.57 10.85 24.00
CA LYS A 22 -20.73 11.51 22.71
C LYS A 22 -21.11 10.44 21.69
N VAL A 23 -22.33 10.52 21.18
CA VAL A 23 -22.74 9.70 20.03
C VAL A 23 -22.16 10.34 18.76
N THR A 24 -21.32 9.62 18.07
CA THR A 24 -20.79 10.01 16.75
C THR A 24 -21.26 9.02 15.71
N ASN A 25 -21.59 9.51 14.52
CA ASN A 25 -21.90 8.64 13.41
C ASN A 25 -20.66 7.81 13.04
N PHE A 26 -20.90 6.54 12.65
CA PHE A 26 -19.82 5.69 12.14
C PHE A 26 -19.20 6.30 10.89
N ASN A 27 -17.89 6.46 10.91
CA ASN A 27 -17.13 6.93 9.77
C ASN A 27 -16.39 5.75 9.11
N PRO A 28 -16.83 5.29 7.92
CA PRO A 28 -16.22 4.16 7.24
C PRO A 28 -14.80 4.45 6.70
N ALA A 29 -14.33 5.70 6.74
CA ALA A 29 -12.95 6.05 6.43
C ALA A 29 -12.04 5.98 7.68
N SER A 30 -12.59 5.90 8.89
CA SER A 30 -11.84 5.82 10.14
C SER A 30 -11.41 4.39 10.45
N ARG A 31 -10.14 4.09 10.23
CA ARG A 31 -9.58 2.75 10.50
C ARG A 31 -9.74 2.31 11.95
N LEU A 32 -9.67 3.25 12.90
CA LEU A 32 -9.90 2.97 14.31
C LEU A 32 -11.37 2.58 14.58
N GLN A 33 -12.33 3.29 13.99
CA GLN A 33 -13.75 2.95 14.15
C GLN A 33 -14.07 1.61 13.49
N ILE A 34 -13.46 1.30 12.35
CA ILE A 34 -13.59 -0.01 11.71
C ILE A 34 -13.05 -1.12 12.62
N ALA A 35 -11.85 -0.93 13.19
CA ALA A 35 -11.28 -1.90 14.13
C ALA A 35 -12.19 -2.14 15.31
N ASN A 36 -12.63 -1.07 15.99
CA ASN A 36 -13.53 -1.17 17.14
C ASN A 36 -14.85 -1.86 16.79
N PHE A 37 -15.40 -1.58 15.62
CA PHE A 37 -16.62 -2.23 15.14
C PHE A 37 -16.45 -3.75 15.00
N PHE A 38 -15.34 -4.23 14.41
CA PHE A 38 -15.10 -5.67 14.29
C PHE A 38 -14.77 -6.34 15.64
N ILE A 39 -14.04 -5.66 16.52
CA ILE A 39 -13.76 -6.14 17.87
C ILE A 39 -15.07 -6.28 18.66
N GLU A 40 -15.91 -5.25 18.67
CA GLU A 40 -17.15 -5.24 19.46
C GLU A 40 -18.21 -6.21 18.89
N LYS A 41 -18.34 -6.29 17.56
CA LYS A 41 -19.40 -7.08 16.93
C LYS A 41 -19.04 -8.55 16.78
N TYR A 42 -17.79 -8.86 16.45
CA TYR A 42 -17.34 -10.21 16.09
C TYR A 42 -16.27 -10.79 17.01
N GLY A 43 -15.79 -10.02 17.99
CA GLY A 43 -14.67 -10.44 18.83
C GLY A 43 -13.35 -10.56 18.05
N TRP A 44 -13.20 -9.77 16.95
CA TRP A 44 -11.98 -9.83 16.14
C TRP A 44 -10.76 -9.39 16.96
N GLU A 45 -9.70 -10.18 16.90
CA GLU A 45 -8.41 -9.88 17.51
C GLU A 45 -7.43 -9.42 16.43
N PRO A 46 -6.94 -8.16 16.50
CA PRO A 46 -5.95 -7.66 15.54
C PRO A 46 -4.61 -8.39 15.65
N GLU A 47 -4.09 -8.88 14.53
CA GLU A 47 -2.76 -9.51 14.46
C GLU A 47 -1.64 -8.45 14.47
N ASP A 48 -1.87 -7.32 13.77
CA ASP A 48 -0.89 -6.25 13.57
C ASP A 48 -1.35 -4.93 14.18
N TYR A 49 -0.37 -4.16 14.68
CA TYR A 49 -0.57 -2.82 15.22
C TYR A 49 0.33 -1.80 14.51
N THR A 50 -0.12 -0.56 14.44
CA THR A 50 0.70 0.56 13.98
C THR A 50 1.76 0.91 15.02
N GLY A 51 2.81 1.68 14.64
CA GLY A 51 3.81 2.17 15.60
C GLY A 51 3.24 3.01 16.76
N GLU A 52 2.00 3.48 16.64
CA GLU A 52 1.25 4.18 17.70
C GLU A 52 0.40 3.24 18.57
N GLY A 53 0.51 1.93 18.39
CA GLY A 53 -0.25 0.92 19.15
C GLY A 53 -1.72 0.82 18.75
N ARG A 54 -2.14 1.33 17.58
CA ARG A 54 -3.51 1.18 17.08
C ARG A 54 -3.61 -0.07 16.20
N PRO A 55 -4.76 -0.80 16.22
CA PRO A 55 -4.99 -1.91 15.32
C PRO A 55 -4.77 -1.51 13.86
N LYS A 56 -4.00 -2.29 13.12
CA LYS A 56 -3.80 -2.08 11.70
C LYS A 56 -5.00 -2.60 10.94
N VAL A 57 -5.64 -1.72 10.19
CA VAL A 57 -6.76 -2.05 9.30
C VAL A 57 -6.47 -1.47 7.92
N ASP A 58 -6.18 -2.34 6.97
CA ASP A 58 -6.00 -1.99 5.57
C ASP A 58 -6.78 -2.98 4.67
N GLU A 59 -6.69 -2.78 3.38
CA GLU A 59 -7.41 -3.60 2.40
C GLU A 59 -6.97 -5.08 2.46
N SER A 60 -5.73 -5.37 2.85
CA SER A 60 -5.21 -6.73 2.97
C SER A 60 -5.75 -7.45 4.21
N VAL A 61 -5.83 -6.74 5.33
CA VAL A 61 -6.44 -7.24 6.57
C VAL A 61 -7.93 -7.49 6.36
N LEU A 62 -8.65 -6.51 5.81
CA LEU A 62 -10.09 -6.66 5.54
C LEU A 62 -10.39 -7.78 4.53
N GLY A 63 -9.48 -8.02 3.59
CA GLY A 63 -9.61 -9.11 2.60
C GLY A 63 -9.51 -10.51 3.21
N LYS A 64 -8.89 -10.67 4.37
CA LYS A 64 -8.77 -11.94 5.10
C LYS A 64 -9.96 -12.22 6.01
N LEU A 65 -10.74 -11.19 6.35
CA LEU A 65 -11.89 -11.32 7.26
C LEU A 65 -13.12 -11.82 6.50
N ASP A 66 -13.70 -12.91 6.96
CA ASP A 66 -14.94 -13.46 6.37
C ASP A 66 -16.21 -12.87 7.01
N TYR A 67 -16.22 -11.54 7.13
CA TYR A 67 -17.39 -10.79 7.59
C TYR A 67 -18.02 -10.05 6.39
N PRO A 68 -19.36 -9.97 6.31
CA PRO A 68 -20.06 -9.31 5.20
C PRO A 68 -19.61 -7.86 5.00
N GLU A 69 -19.44 -7.13 6.10
CA GLU A 69 -19.05 -5.72 6.08
C GLU A 69 -17.59 -5.52 5.70
N ALA A 70 -16.71 -6.51 5.94
CA ALA A 70 -15.30 -6.40 5.63
C ALA A 70 -15.05 -6.22 4.13
N LYS A 71 -15.75 -6.99 3.30
CA LYS A 71 -15.69 -6.87 1.83
C LYS A 71 -16.18 -5.51 1.35
N LEU A 72 -17.27 -5.01 1.92
CA LEU A 72 -17.82 -3.69 1.58
C LEU A 72 -16.88 -2.56 1.99
N LEU A 73 -16.32 -2.62 3.21
CA LEU A 73 -15.37 -1.63 3.72
C LEU A 73 -14.05 -1.64 2.95
N SER A 74 -13.53 -2.82 2.58
CA SER A 74 -12.35 -2.94 1.72
C SER A 74 -12.55 -2.25 0.37
N LYS A 75 -13.71 -2.50 -0.27
CA LYS A 75 -14.08 -1.83 -1.53
C LYS A 75 -14.21 -0.32 -1.34
N TYR A 76 -14.87 0.13 -0.28
CA TYR A 76 -15.03 1.55 0.05
C TYR A 76 -13.66 2.23 0.24
N LEU A 77 -12.76 1.67 1.05
CA LEU A 77 -11.42 2.22 1.27
C LEU A 77 -10.61 2.29 -0.02
N THR A 78 -10.74 1.29 -0.90
CA THR A 78 -10.10 1.32 -2.21
C THR A 78 -10.63 2.46 -3.07
N ILE A 79 -11.96 2.68 -3.10
CA ILE A 79 -12.58 3.77 -3.86
C ILE A 79 -12.10 5.14 -3.33
N ILE A 80 -12.15 5.35 -2.00
CA ILE A 80 -11.66 6.60 -1.39
C ILE A 80 -10.19 6.85 -1.73
N LYS A 81 -9.36 5.81 -1.71
CA LYS A 81 -7.96 5.91 -2.12
C LYS A 81 -7.81 6.34 -3.60
N ARG A 82 -8.67 5.82 -4.50
CA ARG A 82 -8.68 6.23 -5.91
C ARG A 82 -9.15 7.68 -6.07
N LEU A 83 -10.21 8.08 -5.38
CA LEU A 83 -10.68 9.47 -5.38
C LEU A 83 -9.62 10.43 -4.84
N GLY A 84 -8.94 10.05 -3.75
CA GLY A 84 -7.83 10.84 -3.22
C GLY A 84 -6.68 11.03 -4.21
N MET A 85 -6.41 10.03 -5.04
CA MET A 85 -5.39 10.10 -6.08
C MET A 85 -5.86 10.94 -7.29
N LEU A 86 -7.15 10.82 -7.68
CA LEU A 86 -7.68 11.45 -8.89
C LEU A 86 -8.08 12.91 -8.67
N SER A 87 -8.85 13.20 -7.60
CA SER A 87 -9.53 14.50 -7.41
C SER A 87 -9.38 15.12 -6.03
N ASP A 88 -9.48 14.33 -4.94
CA ASP A 88 -9.74 14.88 -3.62
C ASP A 88 -8.47 15.19 -2.83
N GLY A 89 -7.39 14.44 -3.05
CA GLY A 89 -6.12 14.62 -2.35
C GLY A 89 -5.44 15.96 -2.67
N ALA A 90 -4.51 16.37 -1.82
CA ALA A 90 -3.72 17.59 -2.03
C ALA A 90 -2.84 17.50 -3.30
N GLU A 91 -2.35 16.30 -3.60
CA GLU A 91 -1.54 15.99 -4.79
C GLU A 91 -2.35 15.19 -5.82
N ALA A 92 -3.66 15.41 -5.91
CA ALA A 92 -4.52 14.73 -6.86
C ALA A 92 -4.16 15.11 -8.31
N TRP A 93 -4.27 14.15 -9.22
CA TRP A 93 -3.91 14.33 -10.63
C TRP A 93 -4.62 15.50 -11.27
N LEU A 94 -5.95 15.63 -11.08
CA LEU A 94 -6.75 16.74 -11.62
C LEU A 94 -6.35 18.12 -11.06
N LYS A 95 -5.72 18.17 -9.88
CA LYS A 95 -5.25 19.43 -9.29
C LYS A 95 -3.86 19.85 -9.76
N LEU A 96 -3.07 18.88 -10.24
CA LEU A 96 -1.69 19.07 -10.66
C LEU A 96 -1.52 18.93 -12.17
N GLU A 97 -2.63 18.73 -12.89
CA GLU A 97 -2.67 18.74 -14.34
C GLU A 97 -2.45 20.19 -14.84
N VAL A 98 -1.59 20.35 -15.84
CA VAL A 98 -1.33 21.60 -16.56
C VAL A 98 -1.24 21.27 -18.05
N ASP A 99 -2.10 21.91 -18.84
CA ASP A 99 -2.15 21.74 -20.30
C ASP A 99 -2.21 20.27 -20.77
N GLY A 100 -3.06 19.46 -20.11
CA GLY A 100 -3.23 18.04 -20.42
C GLY A 100 -2.09 17.16 -19.92
N ARG A 101 -1.19 17.67 -19.07
CA ARG A 101 -0.01 16.93 -18.61
C ARG A 101 0.14 16.97 -17.10
N ILE A 102 0.75 15.92 -16.56
CA ILE A 102 1.15 15.82 -15.15
C ILE A 102 2.67 15.86 -15.07
N HIS A 103 3.20 16.80 -14.29
CA HIS A 103 4.62 17.03 -14.10
C HIS A 103 5.09 16.53 -12.73
N GLY A 104 5.16 15.19 -12.57
CA GLY A 104 5.65 14.56 -11.34
C GLY A 104 7.13 14.90 -11.09
N GLN A 105 7.47 15.08 -9.80
CA GLN A 105 8.85 15.32 -9.38
C GLN A 105 9.50 14.04 -8.91
N VAL A 106 10.76 13.82 -9.33
CA VAL A 106 11.59 12.69 -8.90
C VAL A 106 12.81 13.22 -8.16
N ASN A 107 13.04 12.72 -6.95
CA ASN A 107 14.30 12.91 -6.24
C ASN A 107 15.15 11.62 -6.41
N PRO A 108 16.29 11.67 -7.12
CA PRO A 108 17.07 10.47 -7.45
C PRO A 108 17.60 9.69 -6.25
N CYS A 109 17.87 10.35 -5.12
CA CYS A 109 18.38 9.73 -3.89
C CYS A 109 17.48 10.06 -2.68
N GLY A 110 16.17 10.04 -2.88
CA GLY A 110 15.21 10.47 -1.86
C GLY A 110 14.99 9.49 -0.70
N ALA A 111 15.27 8.21 -0.91
CA ALA A 111 15.16 7.18 0.13
C ALA A 111 16.51 6.90 0.80
N VAL A 112 16.49 6.43 2.05
CA VAL A 112 17.70 5.99 2.78
C VAL A 112 18.45 4.89 2.03
N THR A 113 17.74 4.07 1.25
CA THR A 113 18.30 3.03 0.37
C THR A 113 18.81 3.58 -0.96
N THR A 114 18.97 4.89 -1.12
CA THR A 114 19.38 5.58 -2.36
C THR A 114 18.44 5.39 -3.56
N ARG A 115 17.25 4.85 -3.34
CA ARG A 115 16.21 4.75 -4.37
C ARG A 115 15.58 6.12 -4.65
N CYS A 116 15.08 6.31 -5.87
CA CYS A 116 14.28 7.47 -6.23
C CYS A 116 13.00 7.54 -5.39
N THR A 117 12.61 8.75 -5.01
CA THR A 117 11.28 9.03 -4.47
C THR A 117 10.51 9.95 -5.42
N HIS A 118 9.19 9.77 -5.45
CA HIS A 118 8.29 10.48 -6.36
C HIS A 118 7.28 11.32 -5.57
N ARG A 119 6.99 12.53 -6.05
CA ARG A 119 6.01 13.44 -5.46
C ARG A 119 5.43 14.38 -6.51
N ARG A 120 4.32 15.03 -6.18
CA ARG A 120 3.64 16.08 -6.94
C ARG A 120 3.28 15.70 -8.39
N PRO A 121 2.49 14.69 -8.62
CA PRO A 121 2.09 13.61 -7.75
C PRO A 121 3.08 12.44 -7.78
N ASN A 122 2.88 11.44 -6.88
CA ASN A 122 3.65 10.20 -6.94
C ASN A 122 3.15 9.29 -8.06
N MET A 123 3.75 9.40 -9.24
CA MET A 123 3.38 8.61 -10.43
C MET A 123 3.78 7.13 -10.35
N SER A 124 4.67 6.74 -9.42
CA SER A 124 5.02 5.33 -9.21
C SER A 124 3.88 4.51 -8.58
N GLN A 125 2.86 5.19 -8.03
CA GLN A 125 1.72 4.56 -7.35
C GLN A 125 0.47 4.38 -8.25
N VAL A 126 0.59 4.57 -9.56
CA VAL A 126 -0.51 4.27 -10.50
C VAL A 126 -0.89 2.79 -10.33
N PRO A 127 -2.18 2.47 -10.10
CA PRO A 127 -2.61 1.11 -9.80
C PRO A 127 -2.23 0.12 -10.90
N ARG A 128 -1.98 -1.13 -10.53
CA ARG A 128 -1.79 -2.22 -11.50
C ARG A 128 -3.08 -2.46 -12.30
N VAL A 129 -2.95 -2.94 -13.52
CA VAL A 129 -4.10 -3.20 -14.43
C VAL A 129 -5.17 -4.08 -13.76
N ASN A 130 -4.75 -5.10 -13.00
CA ASN A 130 -5.64 -6.05 -12.33
C ASN A 130 -6.25 -5.52 -11.01
N ALA A 131 -5.82 -4.33 -10.54
CA ALA A 131 -6.41 -3.72 -9.36
C ALA A 131 -7.75 -3.06 -9.71
N LEU A 132 -8.63 -2.90 -8.72
CA LEU A 132 -9.91 -2.21 -8.89
C LEU A 132 -9.68 -0.82 -9.50
N TYR A 133 -10.32 -0.54 -10.65
CA TYR A 133 -10.13 0.65 -11.49
C TYR A 133 -8.70 0.87 -12.01
N GLY A 134 -7.82 -0.14 -11.93
CA GLY A 134 -6.43 0.01 -12.33
C GLY A 134 -6.27 0.25 -13.82
N LYS A 135 -6.99 -0.51 -14.66
CA LYS A 135 -7.02 -0.32 -16.12
C LYS A 135 -7.44 1.11 -16.47
N THR A 136 -8.59 1.56 -15.95
CA THR A 136 -9.13 2.90 -16.20
C THR A 136 -8.15 4.01 -15.77
N CYS A 137 -7.50 3.87 -14.60
CA CYS A 137 -6.49 4.83 -14.17
C CYS A 137 -5.29 4.90 -15.11
N ARG A 138 -4.88 3.77 -15.72
CA ARG A 138 -3.75 3.74 -16.67
C ARG A 138 -4.11 4.30 -18.02
N GLU A 139 -5.34 4.12 -18.48
CA GLU A 139 -5.86 4.64 -19.73
C GLU A 139 -5.94 6.18 -19.76
N LEU A 140 -5.85 6.84 -18.60
CA LEU A 140 -5.71 8.31 -18.54
C LEU A 140 -4.36 8.82 -19.07
N PHE A 141 -3.35 7.94 -19.14
CA PHE A 141 -2.02 8.28 -19.62
C PHE A 141 -1.81 7.68 -21.01
N TYR A 142 -1.65 8.53 -22.00
CA TYR A 142 -1.48 8.12 -23.40
C TYR A 142 -0.41 8.97 -24.08
N ALA A 143 0.15 8.46 -25.16
CA ALA A 143 1.04 9.22 -26.01
C ALA A 143 0.25 10.19 -26.89
N PRO A 144 0.68 11.46 -27.06
CA PRO A 144 0.07 12.37 -28.03
C PRO A 144 0.14 11.81 -29.46
N GLU A 145 -0.67 12.37 -30.37
CA GLU A 145 -0.63 12.02 -31.77
C GLU A 145 0.79 12.15 -32.36
N GLY A 146 1.22 11.17 -33.13
CA GLY A 146 2.57 11.08 -33.69
C GLY A 146 3.64 10.56 -32.73
N PHE A 147 3.29 10.23 -31.49
CA PHE A 147 4.20 9.64 -30.49
C PHE A 147 3.74 8.26 -30.07
N CYS A 148 4.68 7.47 -29.55
CA CYS A 148 4.38 6.19 -28.91
C CYS A 148 4.96 6.16 -27.49
N MET A 149 4.32 5.40 -26.62
CA MET A 149 4.84 5.14 -25.26
C MET A 149 5.76 3.93 -25.30
N VAL A 150 7.04 4.13 -24.94
CA VAL A 150 8.02 3.05 -24.82
C VAL A 150 8.28 2.78 -23.35
N GLY A 151 8.10 1.53 -22.91
CA GLY A 151 8.40 1.07 -21.56
C GLY A 151 9.47 -0.02 -21.60
N ALA A 152 10.44 0.04 -20.67
CA ALA A 152 11.43 -1.00 -20.45
C ALA A 152 11.59 -1.26 -18.96
N ASP A 153 11.65 -2.53 -18.58
CA ASP A 153 11.90 -2.95 -17.22
C ASP A 153 13.00 -4.02 -17.20
N MET A 154 13.92 -3.89 -16.24
CA MET A 154 15.03 -4.83 -16.10
C MET A 154 14.56 -6.03 -15.29
N SER A 155 14.48 -7.19 -15.95
CA SER A 155 14.09 -8.43 -15.29
C SER A 155 15.08 -8.80 -14.18
N GLY A 156 14.58 -8.87 -12.94
CA GLY A 156 15.35 -9.31 -11.78
C GLY A 156 16.59 -8.48 -11.49
N LEU A 157 16.57 -7.15 -11.68
CA LEU A 157 17.73 -6.27 -11.55
C LEU A 157 18.47 -6.45 -10.23
N GLU A 158 17.74 -6.47 -9.09
CA GLU A 158 18.33 -6.62 -7.76
C GLU A 158 19.01 -7.98 -7.59
N LEU A 159 18.39 -9.05 -8.08
CA LEU A 159 18.97 -10.40 -8.03
C LEU A 159 20.21 -10.51 -8.93
N ARG A 160 20.22 -9.84 -10.07
CA ARG A 160 21.40 -9.79 -10.96
C ARG A 160 22.56 -9.01 -10.32
N ALA A 161 22.27 -7.91 -9.64
CA ALA A 161 23.27 -7.19 -8.87
C ALA A 161 23.82 -8.04 -7.71
N LEU A 162 22.92 -8.74 -6.97
CA LEU A 162 23.33 -9.67 -5.93
C LEU A 162 24.24 -10.78 -6.49
N ALA A 163 23.88 -11.36 -7.63
CA ALA A 163 24.69 -12.38 -8.29
C ALA A 163 26.10 -11.90 -8.65
N HIS A 164 26.24 -10.62 -9.01
CA HIS A 164 27.55 -10.01 -9.26
C HIS A 164 28.42 -10.00 -7.98
N TYR A 165 27.83 -9.57 -6.85
CA TYR A 165 28.54 -9.49 -5.58
C TYR A 165 28.82 -10.84 -4.94
N THR A 166 27.98 -11.86 -5.16
CA THR A 166 28.19 -13.22 -4.63
C THR A 166 29.15 -14.03 -5.48
N PHE A 167 29.41 -13.63 -6.72
CA PHE A 167 30.26 -14.38 -7.67
C PHE A 167 31.61 -14.86 -7.09
N PRO A 168 32.39 -14.04 -6.36
CA PRO A 168 33.68 -14.48 -5.79
C PRO A 168 33.54 -15.58 -4.72
N HIS A 169 32.34 -15.75 -4.13
CA HIS A 169 32.06 -16.66 -3.03
C HIS A 169 31.43 -17.98 -3.49
N ASP A 170 30.66 -17.95 -4.59
CA ASP A 170 29.89 -19.09 -5.08
C ASP A 170 30.33 -19.61 -6.46
N ASN A 171 31.41 -19.01 -7.01
CA ASN A 171 31.90 -19.33 -8.37
C ASN A 171 30.82 -19.18 -9.45
N GLY A 172 29.88 -18.25 -9.26
CA GLY A 172 28.84 -17.94 -10.23
C GLY A 172 27.63 -18.88 -10.24
N LYS A 173 27.44 -19.74 -9.28
CA LYS A 173 26.29 -20.65 -9.20
C LYS A 173 24.97 -19.86 -9.16
N TYR A 174 24.91 -18.81 -8.35
CA TYR A 174 23.72 -17.97 -8.26
C TYR A 174 23.45 -17.21 -9.54
N ARG A 175 24.49 -16.67 -10.20
CA ARG A 175 24.39 -16.05 -11.53
C ARG A 175 23.79 -17.00 -12.54
N ASP A 176 24.29 -18.24 -12.60
CA ASP A 176 23.84 -19.23 -13.58
C ASP A 176 22.39 -19.66 -13.33
N ALA A 177 21.98 -19.76 -12.07
CA ALA A 177 20.59 -19.98 -11.70
C ALA A 177 19.65 -18.86 -12.15
N ILE A 178 20.10 -17.58 -12.07
CA ILE A 178 19.30 -16.41 -12.52
C ILE A 178 19.23 -16.33 -14.05
N LEU A 179 20.32 -16.61 -14.75
CA LEU A 179 20.38 -16.43 -16.19
C LEU A 179 19.73 -17.57 -16.96
N ASN A 180 19.84 -18.81 -16.47
CA ASN A 180 19.46 -20.03 -17.18
C ASN A 180 18.31 -20.80 -16.53
N GLY A 181 17.83 -20.36 -15.34
CA GLY A 181 16.82 -21.06 -14.57
C GLY A 181 15.72 -20.15 -14.02
N ASP A 182 14.82 -20.74 -13.25
CA ASP A 182 13.83 -20.02 -12.45
C ASP A 182 14.36 -19.88 -11.01
N ILE A 183 14.90 -18.69 -10.72
CA ILE A 183 15.48 -18.37 -9.40
C ILE A 183 14.47 -18.53 -8.25
N HIS A 184 13.18 -18.32 -8.51
CA HIS A 184 12.16 -18.47 -7.47
C HIS A 184 11.94 -19.95 -7.12
N SER A 185 11.99 -20.83 -8.11
CA SER A 185 11.96 -22.28 -7.86
C SER A 185 13.24 -22.76 -7.15
N ALA A 186 14.39 -22.25 -7.54
CA ALA A 186 15.65 -22.54 -6.83
C ALA A 186 15.65 -22.05 -5.38
N ASN A 187 15.11 -20.85 -5.12
CA ASN A 187 14.95 -20.31 -3.77
C ASN A 187 13.91 -21.11 -2.96
N GLN A 188 12.83 -21.57 -3.59
CA GLN A 188 11.82 -22.42 -2.96
C GLN A 188 12.46 -23.72 -2.47
N GLU A 189 13.22 -24.40 -3.33
CA GLU A 189 13.91 -25.64 -3.01
C GLU A 189 14.98 -25.44 -1.92
N ALA A 190 15.81 -24.40 -2.07
CA ALA A 190 16.88 -24.11 -1.12
C ALA A 190 16.39 -23.74 0.28
N ALA A 191 15.21 -23.13 0.40
CA ALA A 191 14.60 -22.70 1.67
C ALA A 191 13.47 -23.62 2.15
N ASP A 192 13.25 -24.75 1.47
CA ASP A 192 12.19 -25.73 1.78
C ASP A 192 10.80 -25.06 1.95
N LEU A 193 10.46 -24.15 1.03
CA LEU A 193 9.22 -23.41 1.09
C LEU A 193 8.07 -24.18 0.42
N PRO A 194 6.83 -24.12 0.98
CA PRO A 194 5.70 -24.91 0.50
C PRO A 194 5.24 -24.52 -0.92
N ASP A 195 5.45 -23.26 -1.33
CA ASP A 195 5.11 -22.81 -2.68
C ASP A 195 6.07 -21.72 -3.21
N ARG A 196 6.11 -21.62 -4.56
CA ARG A 196 6.97 -20.69 -5.30
C ARG A 196 6.67 -19.20 -5.02
N ASN A 197 5.44 -18.85 -4.60
CA ASN A 197 5.09 -17.46 -4.33
C ASN A 197 5.72 -16.94 -3.03
N MET A 198 6.00 -17.85 -2.09
CA MET A 198 6.73 -17.52 -0.86
C MET A 198 8.21 -17.28 -1.12
N ALA A 199 8.74 -17.78 -2.25
CA ALA A 199 10.14 -17.60 -2.65
C ALA A 199 10.40 -16.32 -3.48
N LYS A 200 9.35 -15.52 -3.74
CA LYS A 200 9.42 -14.21 -4.42
C LYS A 200 9.64 -13.09 -3.43
#